data_c2bae34c9e181755282506c88357a622
#
_entry.id   c2bae34c9e181755282506c88357a622
#
_cell.length_a   1.000
_cell.length_b   1.000
_cell.length_c   1.000
_cell.angle_alpha   90.00
_cell.angle_beta   90.00
_cell.angle_gamma   90.00
#
_symmetry.space_group_name_H-M   'P 1'
#
loop_
_entity.id
_entity.type
_entity.pdbx_description
1 polymer ?
#
loop_
_entity_poly.entity_id
_entity_poly.type
_entity_poly.pdbx_seq_one_letter_code
_entity_poly.pdbx_strand_id
1 'polypeptide(L)'
;ASSAPIKGILSQETIIKEKLYFEELLVNTITQRNFLEQKNLNKWNKNLIKIKKNENFFKKYKFDNIENKLFQTRVFFPSNSIPGNYKVSIFQIKNKVITNQKNKIITIKKSGIGEKIFIFANSQPAAYGLLTIIFAVLSGLIAATIFRRL
;
A
#
# COMPACT_ATOMS: atom_id res chain seq x y z
N ALA A 1 -10.46 -2.65 8.95
CA ALA A 1 -11.28 -2.18 10.09
C ALA A 1 -12.32 -3.24 10.46
N SER A 2 -12.69 -3.32 11.70
CA SER A 2 -13.69 -4.27 12.19
C SER A 2 -14.41 -3.69 13.40
N SER A 3 -15.71 -3.93 13.51
CA SER A 3 -16.53 -3.51 14.66
C SER A 3 -16.23 -4.32 15.92
N ALA A 4 -15.75 -5.57 15.77
CA ALA A 4 -15.37 -6.46 16.85
C ALA A 4 -14.13 -7.29 16.44
N PRO A 5 -13.45 -7.99 17.36
CA PRO A 5 -12.32 -8.86 17.03
C PRO A 5 -12.71 -9.92 16.00
N ILE A 6 -12.01 -9.97 14.87
CA ILE A 6 -12.34 -10.86 13.73
C ILE A 6 -12.43 -12.31 14.15
N LYS A 7 -11.55 -12.79 15.03
CA LYS A 7 -11.57 -14.17 15.56
C LYS A 7 -12.85 -14.52 16.33
N GLY A 8 -13.54 -13.52 16.88
CA GLY A 8 -14.80 -13.73 17.61
C GLY A 8 -16.03 -13.75 16.72
N ILE A 9 -15.93 -13.16 15.52
CA ILE A 9 -17.07 -12.94 14.63
C ILE A 9 -17.08 -13.81 13.37
N LEU A 10 -15.98 -14.51 13.06
CA LEU A 10 -15.85 -15.39 11.89
C LEU A 10 -15.23 -16.73 12.26
N SER A 11 -15.57 -17.77 11.49
CA SER A 11 -14.90 -19.06 11.57
C SER A 11 -13.46 -18.97 11.02
N GLN A 12 -12.57 -19.84 11.52
CA GLN A 12 -11.17 -19.91 11.08
C GLN A 12 -11.06 -20.18 9.57
N GLU A 13 -11.91 -21.07 9.05
CA GLU A 13 -11.95 -21.40 7.62
C GLU A 13 -12.29 -20.19 6.76
N THR A 14 -13.28 -19.39 7.16
CA THR A 14 -13.66 -18.16 6.45
C THR A 14 -12.55 -17.11 6.48
N ILE A 15 -11.87 -16.99 7.61
CA ILE A 15 -10.74 -16.07 7.77
C ILE A 15 -9.61 -16.40 6.77
N ILE A 16 -9.28 -17.68 6.63
CA ILE A 16 -8.25 -18.16 5.70
C ILE A 16 -8.71 -17.99 4.25
N LYS A 17 -9.93 -18.41 3.94
CA LYS A 17 -10.49 -18.30 2.58
C LYS A 17 -10.51 -16.87 2.05
N GLU A 18 -10.97 -15.93 2.87
CA GLU A 18 -11.07 -14.51 2.50
C GLU A 18 -9.76 -13.73 2.75
N LYS A 19 -8.71 -14.41 3.23
CA LYS A 19 -7.38 -13.83 3.47
C LYS A 19 -7.44 -12.56 4.34
N LEU A 20 -8.16 -12.61 5.43
CA LEU A 20 -8.44 -11.44 6.27
C LEU A 20 -7.28 -11.02 7.18
N TYR A 21 -6.24 -11.85 7.31
CA TYR A 21 -5.01 -11.51 8.01
C TYR A 21 -3.85 -11.28 7.03
N PHE A 22 -2.91 -10.47 7.43
CA PHE A 22 -1.72 -10.15 6.64
C PHE A 22 -0.86 -11.38 6.35
N GLU A 23 -0.80 -12.29 7.29
CA GLU A 23 -0.08 -13.54 7.18
C GLU A 23 -0.63 -14.39 6.03
N GLU A 24 -1.95 -14.46 5.89
CA GLU A 24 -2.65 -15.22 4.84
C GLU A 24 -2.48 -14.62 3.44
N LEU A 25 -2.34 -13.29 3.35
CA LEU A 25 -2.09 -12.62 2.07
C LEU A 25 -0.73 -13.01 1.44
N LEU A 26 0.27 -13.26 2.28
CA LEU A 26 1.64 -13.49 1.81
C LEU A 26 1.93 -14.95 1.46
N VAL A 27 1.29 -15.89 2.13
CA VAL A 27 1.52 -17.33 1.91
C VAL A 27 1.30 -17.70 0.44
N ASN A 28 0.22 -17.23 -0.18
CA ASN A 28 -0.11 -17.58 -1.56
C ASN A 28 0.69 -16.82 -2.62
N THR A 29 1.22 -15.63 -2.30
CA THR A 29 1.98 -14.84 -3.27
C THR A 29 3.35 -15.44 -3.54
N ILE A 30 3.89 -16.17 -2.58
CA ILE A 30 5.24 -16.74 -2.64
C ILE A 30 5.21 -18.20 -3.10
N THR A 31 4.15 -18.95 -2.80
CA THR A 31 3.99 -20.34 -3.23
C THR A 31 3.94 -20.50 -4.76
N GLN A 32 3.57 -19.44 -5.49
CA GLN A 32 3.58 -19.44 -6.96
C GLN A 32 4.98 -19.21 -7.57
N ARG A 33 5.98 -18.84 -6.77
CA ARG A 33 7.37 -18.69 -7.24
C ARG A 33 8.23 -19.83 -6.70
N ASN A 34 8.38 -20.86 -7.50
CA ASN A 34 9.10 -22.13 -7.20
C ASN A 34 10.62 -22.02 -6.98
N PHE A 35 11.15 -20.87 -6.51
CA PHE A 35 12.60 -20.64 -6.49
C PHE A 35 13.28 -20.61 -5.13
N LEU A 36 12.54 -20.75 -4.02
CA LEU A 36 13.15 -20.66 -2.70
C LEU A 36 12.74 -21.85 -1.82
N GLU A 37 13.72 -22.43 -1.11
CA GLU A 37 13.46 -23.45 -0.12
C GLU A 37 12.47 -22.97 0.96
N GLN A 38 11.56 -23.82 1.36
CA GLN A 38 10.44 -23.53 2.25
C GLN A 38 10.87 -22.91 3.61
N LYS A 39 12.07 -23.24 4.09
CA LYS A 39 12.65 -22.68 5.31
C LYS A 39 12.98 -21.18 5.16
N ASN A 40 13.48 -20.78 4.00
CA ASN A 40 13.80 -19.39 3.71
C ASN A 40 12.54 -18.53 3.50
N LEU A 41 11.47 -19.11 2.95
CA LEU A 41 10.19 -18.42 2.72
C LEU A 41 9.56 -17.90 4.01
N ASN A 42 9.57 -18.69 5.08
CA ASN A 42 9.02 -18.27 6.37
C ASN A 42 9.78 -17.10 7.00
N LYS A 43 11.11 -17.07 6.85
CA LYS A 43 11.95 -15.97 7.32
C LYS A 43 11.67 -14.69 6.49
N TRP A 44 11.58 -14.82 5.18
CA TRP A 44 11.24 -13.73 4.26
C TRP A 44 9.87 -13.14 4.55
N ASN A 45 8.85 -13.97 4.73
CA ASN A 45 7.50 -13.54 5.07
C ASN A 45 7.46 -12.74 6.38
N LYS A 46 8.11 -13.24 7.43
CA LYS A 46 8.18 -12.53 8.71
C LYS A 46 8.85 -11.16 8.56
N ASN A 47 9.97 -11.10 7.83
CA ASN A 47 10.68 -9.84 7.60
C ASN A 47 9.86 -8.86 6.76
N LEU A 48 9.19 -9.33 5.69
CA LEU A 48 8.33 -8.51 4.86
C LEU A 48 7.16 -7.92 5.66
N ILE A 49 6.50 -8.74 6.49
CA ILE A 49 5.44 -8.26 7.39
C ILE A 49 5.97 -7.21 8.34
N LYS A 50 7.15 -7.43 8.93
CA LYS A 50 7.78 -6.47 9.84
C LYS A 50 8.06 -5.13 9.15
N ILE A 51 8.63 -5.15 7.95
CA ILE A 51 8.90 -3.95 7.15
C ILE A 51 7.59 -3.23 6.85
N LYS A 52 6.58 -3.92 6.33
CA LYS A 52 5.29 -3.32 5.98
C LYS A 52 4.53 -2.77 7.19
N LYS A 53 4.67 -3.38 8.36
CA LYS A 53 4.13 -2.83 9.62
C LYS A 53 4.86 -1.54 10.02
N ASN A 54 6.18 -1.50 9.93
CA ASN A 54 6.98 -0.30 10.24
C ASN A 54 6.68 0.86 9.27
N GLU A 55 6.43 0.55 8.00
CA GLU A 55 6.02 1.52 6.99
C GLU A 55 4.54 1.96 7.11
N ASN A 56 3.82 1.48 8.13
CA ASN A 56 2.39 1.77 8.36
C ASN A 56 1.43 1.28 7.26
N PHE A 57 1.83 0.35 6.41
CA PHE A 57 0.92 -0.25 5.43
C PHE A 57 -0.04 -1.26 6.05
N PHE A 58 0.33 -1.93 7.14
CA PHE A 58 -0.49 -2.92 7.82
C PHE A 58 -0.99 -2.36 9.16
N LYS A 59 -2.11 -1.68 9.14
CA LYS A 59 -2.77 -1.13 10.33
C LYS A 59 -4.15 -1.71 10.53
N LYS A 60 -4.53 -1.84 11.80
CA LYS A 60 -5.91 -2.14 12.21
C LYS A 60 -6.61 -0.83 12.57
N TYR A 61 -7.78 -0.62 12.00
CA TYR A 61 -8.62 0.52 12.30
C TYR A 61 -9.91 0.05 12.97
N LYS A 62 -10.46 0.89 13.83
CA LYS A 62 -11.78 0.65 14.42
C LYS A 62 -12.85 1.29 13.55
N PHE A 63 -14.05 0.77 13.62
CA PHE A 63 -15.24 1.45 13.11
C PHE A 63 -15.82 2.36 14.20
N ASP A 64 -16.19 3.54 13.80
CA ASP A 64 -17.04 4.41 14.59
C ASP A 64 -18.49 4.20 14.14
N ASN A 65 -19.37 4.02 15.12
CA ASN A 65 -20.82 3.86 14.87
C ASN A 65 -21.49 5.20 15.17
N ILE A 66 -22.03 5.83 14.12
CA ILE A 66 -22.71 7.10 14.22
C ILE A 66 -24.22 6.82 14.30
N GLU A 67 -24.87 7.18 15.40
CA GLU A 67 -26.31 7.07 15.65
C GLU A 67 -26.90 5.68 15.38
N ASN A 68 -26.11 4.62 15.55
CA ASN A 68 -26.48 3.23 15.26
C ASN A 68 -26.95 2.96 13.80
N LYS A 69 -26.72 3.89 12.89
CA LYS A 69 -27.15 3.82 11.48
C LYS A 69 -26.00 3.81 10.49
N LEU A 70 -24.89 4.47 10.83
CA LEU A 70 -23.77 4.64 9.91
C LEU A 70 -22.47 4.12 10.53
N PHE A 71 -21.79 3.22 9.82
CA PHE A 71 -20.46 2.76 10.16
C PHE A 71 -19.43 3.59 9.40
N GLN A 72 -18.56 4.27 10.13
CA GLN A 72 -17.48 5.07 9.55
C GLN A 72 -16.12 4.53 10.02
N THR A 73 -15.14 4.55 9.14
CA THR A 73 -13.73 4.37 9.49
C THR A 73 -12.86 5.30 8.68
N ARG A 74 -11.81 5.82 9.30
CA ARG A 74 -10.82 6.66 8.63
C ARG A 74 -9.56 5.84 8.39
N VAL A 75 -9.21 5.67 7.13
CA VAL A 75 -8.01 4.94 6.73
C VAL A 75 -6.96 5.95 6.28
N PHE A 76 -5.81 5.90 6.89
CA PHE A 76 -4.67 6.74 6.51
C PHE A 76 -3.79 6.01 5.49
N PHE A 77 -3.51 6.66 4.38
CA PHE A 77 -2.54 6.21 3.38
C PHE A 77 -1.22 6.95 3.61
N PRO A 78 -0.11 6.25 3.87
CA PRO A 78 1.20 6.87 3.98
C PRO A 78 1.60 7.57 2.67
N SER A 79 2.41 8.64 2.77
CA SER A 79 2.88 9.41 1.60
C SER A 79 3.71 8.59 0.60
N ASN A 80 4.34 7.51 1.05
CA ASN A 80 5.07 6.53 0.25
C ASN A 80 4.18 5.44 -0.38
N SER A 81 2.84 5.56 -0.28
CA SER A 81 1.91 4.64 -0.93
C SER A 81 2.09 4.70 -2.45
N ILE A 82 2.08 3.53 -3.08
CA ILE A 82 2.21 3.42 -4.54
C ILE A 82 0.92 3.93 -5.19
N PRO A 83 0.98 4.85 -6.16
CA PRO A 83 -0.20 5.24 -6.92
C PRO A 83 -0.81 4.06 -7.65
N GLY A 84 -2.14 3.99 -7.70
CA GLY A 84 -2.84 2.90 -8.36
C GLY A 84 -4.24 2.65 -7.82
N ASN A 85 -4.84 1.57 -8.27
CA ASN A 85 -6.19 1.17 -7.88
C ASN A 85 -6.13 0.22 -6.67
N TYR A 86 -6.77 0.64 -5.59
CA TYR A 86 -6.87 -0.14 -4.35
C TYR A 86 -8.27 -0.70 -4.22
N LYS A 87 -8.37 -2.02 -4.10
CA LYS A 87 -9.65 -2.72 -3.88
C LYS A 87 -9.99 -2.69 -2.39
N VAL A 88 -11.14 -2.11 -2.07
CA VAL A 88 -11.72 -2.14 -0.73
C VAL A 88 -12.84 -3.17 -0.72
N SER A 89 -12.72 -4.18 0.13
CA SER A 89 -13.76 -5.19 0.33
C SER A 89 -14.44 -4.95 1.66
N ILE A 90 -15.77 -4.84 1.63
CA ILE A 90 -16.63 -4.62 2.79
C ILE A 90 -17.44 -5.88 2.99
N PHE A 91 -17.36 -6.47 4.18
CA PHE A 91 -18.06 -7.69 4.54
C PHE A 91 -19.11 -7.40 5.61
N GLN A 92 -20.32 -7.83 5.39
CA GLN A 92 -21.37 -7.89 6.41
C GLN A 92 -21.39 -9.29 6.99
N ILE A 93 -21.26 -9.38 8.32
CA ILE A 93 -21.14 -10.65 9.01
C ILE A 93 -22.32 -10.79 9.97
N LYS A 94 -23.04 -11.92 9.90
CA LYS A 94 -24.10 -12.29 10.82
C LYS A 94 -23.96 -13.77 11.17
N ASN A 95 -24.07 -14.12 12.45
CA ASN A 95 -23.97 -15.49 12.93
C ASN A 95 -22.69 -16.23 12.45
N LYS A 96 -21.54 -15.55 12.51
CA LYS A 96 -20.22 -16.04 12.09
C LYS A 96 -20.09 -16.38 10.60
N VAL A 97 -21.04 -15.94 9.76
CA VAL A 97 -21.04 -16.14 8.31
C VAL A 97 -21.06 -14.80 7.61
N ILE A 98 -20.37 -14.69 6.48
CA ILE A 98 -20.45 -13.53 5.59
C ILE A 98 -21.79 -13.58 4.87
N THR A 99 -22.68 -12.66 5.19
CA THR A 99 -24.02 -12.56 4.58
C THR A 99 -24.03 -11.67 3.34
N ASN A 100 -23.12 -10.70 3.27
CA ASN A 100 -23.01 -9.83 2.12
C ASN A 100 -21.57 -9.34 1.94
N GLN A 101 -21.16 -9.14 0.68
CA GLN A 101 -19.86 -8.60 0.33
C GLN A 101 -20.00 -7.54 -0.73
N LYS A 102 -19.40 -6.38 -0.52
CA LYS A 102 -19.32 -5.28 -1.49
C LYS A 102 -17.88 -4.89 -1.73
N ASN A 103 -17.50 -4.77 -2.99
CA ASN A 103 -16.18 -4.33 -3.41
C ASN A 103 -16.26 -2.92 -4.00
N LYS A 104 -15.32 -2.06 -3.64
CA LYS A 104 -15.16 -0.72 -4.21
C LYS A 104 -13.70 -0.49 -4.57
N ILE A 105 -13.46 0.17 -5.69
CA ILE A 105 -12.12 0.58 -6.10
C ILE A 105 -11.91 2.03 -5.71
N ILE A 106 -10.79 2.31 -5.03
CA ILE A 106 -10.32 3.65 -4.70
C ILE A 106 -9.03 3.88 -5.48
N THR A 107 -8.99 4.91 -6.32
CA THR A 107 -7.78 5.26 -7.06
C THR A 107 -6.97 6.27 -6.27
N ILE A 108 -5.74 5.89 -5.91
CA ILE A 108 -4.76 6.78 -5.28
C ILE A 108 -3.85 7.34 -6.35
N LYS A 109 -3.75 8.66 -6.40
CA LYS A 109 -2.88 9.39 -7.32
C LYS A 109 -1.91 10.26 -6.51
N LYS A 110 -0.73 10.48 -7.03
CA LYS A 110 0.12 11.57 -6.53
C LYS A 110 -0.55 12.90 -6.89
N SER A 111 -0.37 13.92 -6.09
CA SER A 111 -0.89 15.27 -6.36
C SER A 111 0.23 16.30 -6.37
N GLY A 112 0.00 17.42 -7.09
CA GLY A 112 0.94 18.53 -7.14
C GLY A 112 2.10 18.33 -8.12
N ILE A 113 3.24 19.00 -7.84
CA ILE A 113 4.42 18.97 -8.70
C ILE A 113 4.99 17.55 -8.85
N GLY A 114 4.95 16.75 -7.78
CA GLY A 114 5.42 15.36 -7.82
C GLY A 114 4.62 14.47 -8.79
N GLU A 115 3.32 14.71 -8.97
CA GLU A 115 2.52 14.02 -9.97
C GLU A 115 2.99 14.36 -11.39
N LYS A 116 3.19 15.65 -11.69
CA LYS A 116 3.64 16.11 -13.02
C LYS A 116 5.01 15.54 -13.39
N ILE A 117 5.96 15.57 -12.44
CA ILE A 117 7.29 14.99 -12.64
C ILE A 117 7.19 13.48 -12.87
N PHE A 118 6.39 12.77 -12.07
CA PHE A 118 6.20 11.34 -12.21
C PHE A 118 5.58 10.96 -13.56
N ILE A 119 4.53 11.68 -13.99
CA ILE A 119 3.90 11.47 -15.30
C ILE A 119 4.91 11.75 -16.41
N PHE A 120 5.64 12.86 -16.36
CA PHE A 120 6.64 13.22 -17.37
C PHE A 120 7.76 12.18 -17.47
N ALA A 121 8.30 11.73 -16.33
CA ALA A 121 9.36 10.71 -16.31
C ALA A 121 8.91 9.36 -16.91
N ASN A 122 7.62 9.00 -16.75
CA ASN A 122 7.09 7.74 -17.28
C ASN A 122 6.56 7.85 -18.71
N SER A 123 6.03 9.01 -19.11
CA SER A 123 5.50 9.19 -20.46
C SER A 123 6.56 9.53 -21.49
N GLN A 124 7.62 10.24 -21.08
CA GLN A 124 8.72 10.68 -21.95
C GLN A 124 10.09 10.50 -21.27
N PRO A 125 10.53 9.25 -21.03
CA PRO A 125 11.75 8.99 -20.26
C PRO A 125 13.02 9.56 -20.89
N ALA A 126 13.13 9.57 -22.23
CA ALA A 126 14.26 10.14 -22.93
C ALA A 126 14.36 11.66 -22.75
N ALA A 127 13.23 12.36 -22.87
CA ALA A 127 13.17 13.82 -22.66
C ALA A 127 13.45 14.18 -21.19
N TYR A 128 12.94 13.38 -20.24
CA TYR A 128 13.24 13.54 -18.82
C TYR A 128 14.73 13.37 -18.54
N GLY A 129 15.38 12.34 -19.09
CA GLY A 129 16.81 12.09 -18.96
C GLY A 129 17.65 13.24 -19.52
N LEU A 130 17.34 13.73 -20.73
CA LEU A 130 18.02 14.87 -21.32
C LEU A 130 17.89 16.15 -20.46
N LEU A 131 16.70 16.43 -19.97
CA LEU A 131 16.44 17.59 -19.12
C LEU A 131 17.22 17.53 -17.82
N THR A 132 17.33 16.35 -17.18
CA THR A 132 18.11 16.18 -15.95
C THR A 132 19.60 16.41 -16.16
N ILE A 133 20.17 16.00 -17.31
CA ILE A 133 21.56 16.26 -17.68
C ILE A 133 21.78 17.78 -17.82
N ILE A 134 20.90 18.48 -18.53
CA ILE A 134 20.99 19.95 -18.71
C ILE A 134 20.95 20.63 -17.33
N PHE A 135 20.06 20.27 -16.45
CA PHE A 135 19.99 20.83 -15.11
C PHE A 135 21.26 20.56 -14.29
N ALA A 136 21.83 19.37 -14.39
CA ALA A 136 23.06 19.02 -13.69
C ALA A 136 24.24 19.88 -14.16
N VAL A 137 24.40 20.06 -15.48
CA VAL A 137 25.45 20.90 -16.06
C VAL A 137 25.29 22.38 -15.65
N LEU A 138 24.08 22.93 -15.77
CA LEU A 138 23.79 24.30 -15.36
C LEU A 138 24.08 24.54 -13.88
N SER A 139 23.64 23.61 -13.01
CA SER A 139 23.88 23.69 -11.57
C SER A 139 25.39 23.68 -11.25
N GLY A 140 26.15 22.82 -11.94
CA GLY A 140 27.59 22.74 -11.80
C GLY A 140 28.30 24.06 -12.23
N LEU A 141 27.88 24.64 -13.35
CA LEU A 141 28.43 25.92 -13.82
C LEU A 141 28.11 27.09 -12.87
N ILE A 142 26.87 27.13 -12.35
CA ILE A 142 26.48 28.14 -11.37
C ILE A 142 27.32 27.99 -10.10
N ALA A 143 27.46 26.78 -9.57
CA ALA A 143 28.29 26.52 -8.40
C ALA A 143 29.73 26.92 -8.63
N ALA A 144 30.34 26.53 -9.77
CA ALA A 144 31.71 26.90 -10.13
C ALA A 144 31.93 28.42 -10.21
N THR A 145 30.94 29.17 -10.76
CA THR A 145 31.03 30.63 -10.85
C THR A 145 30.94 31.34 -9.49
N ILE A 146 30.07 30.80 -8.59
CA ILE A 146 29.96 31.34 -7.24
C ILE A 146 31.24 31.10 -6.43
N PHE A 147 31.73 29.86 -6.42
CA PHE A 147 32.95 29.53 -5.65
C PHE A 147 34.22 30.14 -6.21
N ARG A 148 34.24 30.49 -7.49
CA ARG A 148 35.40 31.19 -8.10
C ARG A 148 35.48 32.69 -7.73
N ARG A 149 34.36 33.26 -7.27
CA ARG A 149 34.29 34.67 -6.87
C ARG A 149 34.42 34.91 -5.36
N LEU A 150 34.39 33.84 -4.57
CA LEU A 150 34.70 33.81 -3.14
C LEU A 150 36.19 33.57 -2.92
#